data_1c2a592651467b2cba365d5238a299bd
#
_entry.id   1c2a592651467b2cba365d5238a299bd
#
_cell.length_a   1.000
_cell.length_b   1.000
_cell.length_c   1.000
_cell.angle_alpha   90.00
_cell.angle_beta   90.00
_cell.angle_gamma   90.00
#
_symmetry.space_group_name_H-M   'P 1'
#
loop_
_entity.id
_entity.type
_entity.pdbx_description
1 polymer ?
#
loop_
_entity_poly.entity_id
_entity_poly.type
_entity_poly.pdbx_seq_one_letter_code
_entity_poly.pdbx_strand_id
1 'polypeptide(L)' 'MVTDFVCLKIDLEDDIAKLHDLVEVELRKYGRPLRWAITAVNSENKKVVLEAVVTND' A
#
# COMPACT_ATOMS: atom_id res chain seq x y z
N MET A 1 -5.07 -21.12 -2.17
CA MET A 1 -4.52 -19.84 -1.76
C MET A 1 -3.48 -19.38 -2.79
N VAL A 2 -3.65 -18.19 -3.29
CA VAL A 2 -2.71 -17.58 -4.24
C VAL A 2 -2.10 -16.34 -3.62
N THR A 3 -0.79 -16.24 -3.67
CA THR A 3 -0.05 -15.12 -3.12
C THR A 3 0.47 -14.25 -4.26
N ASP A 4 0.19 -12.95 -4.21
CA ASP A 4 0.63 -12.00 -5.21
C ASP A 4 1.48 -10.91 -4.57
N PHE A 5 2.43 -10.43 -5.35
CA PHE A 5 3.25 -9.29 -4.99
C PHE A 5 2.72 -8.06 -5.72
N VAL A 6 2.40 -7.01 -4.96
CA VAL A 6 1.77 -5.80 -5.50
C VAL A 6 2.64 -4.59 -5.19
N CYS A 7 2.83 -3.74 -6.20
CA CYS A 7 3.51 -2.46 -6.04
C CYS A 7 2.52 -1.35 -6.36
N LEU A 8 2.30 -0.44 -5.42
CA LEU A 8 1.32 0.62 -5.55
C LEU A 8 1.95 1.99 -5.33
N LYS A 9 1.36 2.99 -5.98
CA LYS A 9 1.69 4.39 -5.77
C LYS A 9 0.43 5.09 -5.28
N ILE A 10 0.51 5.69 -4.09
CA ILE A 10 -0.64 6.36 -3.47
C ILE A 10 -0.26 7.77 -3.05
N ASP A 11 -1.27 8.58 -2.73
CA ASP A 11 -1.05 9.94 -2.27
C ASP A 11 -0.46 9.95 -0.87
N LEU A 12 0.51 10.85 -0.66
CA LEU A 12 1.10 11.07 0.65
C LEU A 12 0.12 11.85 1.52
N GLU A 13 -0.20 11.29 2.67
CA GLU A 13 -1.03 11.95 3.68
C GLU A 13 -0.15 12.48 4.81
N ASP A 14 -0.50 13.64 5.35
CA ASP A 14 0.22 14.24 6.46
C ASP A 14 0.01 13.46 7.77
N ASP A 15 -1.15 12.84 7.89
CA ASP A 15 -1.51 12.04 9.06
C ASP A 15 -1.15 10.57 8.81
N ILE A 16 -0.30 10.01 9.66
CA ILE A 16 0.16 8.62 9.55
C ILE A 16 -1.02 7.65 9.63
N ALA A 17 -1.98 7.91 10.49
CA ALA A 17 -3.15 7.04 10.63
C ALA A 17 -3.98 7.01 9.35
N LYS A 18 -4.17 8.16 8.71
CA LYS A 18 -4.89 8.25 7.44
C LYS A 18 -4.14 7.55 6.32
N LEU A 19 -2.83 7.70 6.29
CA LEU A 19 -1.99 7.01 5.30
C LEU A 19 -2.12 5.50 5.46
N HIS A 20 -2.06 5.01 6.68
CA HIS A 20 -2.20 3.59 6.98
C HIS A 20 -3.56 3.06 6.51
N ASP A 21 -4.64 3.78 6.81
CA ASP A 21 -5.98 3.40 6.39
C ASP A 21 -6.10 3.36 4.87
N LEU A 22 -5.53 4.35 4.19
CA LEU A 22 -5.56 4.43 2.73
C LEU A 22 -4.84 3.23 2.11
N VAL A 23 -3.69 2.86 2.66
CA VAL A 23 -2.93 1.69 2.21
C VAL A 23 -3.77 0.42 2.34
N GLU A 24 -4.39 0.24 3.50
CA GLU A 24 -5.23 -0.93 3.76
C GLU A 24 -6.40 -1.03 2.78
N VAL A 25 -7.08 0.09 2.53
CA VAL A 25 -8.21 0.13 1.61
C VAL A 25 -7.77 -0.21 0.20
N GLU A 26 -6.66 0.35 -0.25
CA GLU A 26 -6.15 0.09 -1.60
C GLU A 26 -5.70 -1.35 -1.78
N LEU A 27 -5.02 -1.90 -0.79
CA LEU A 27 -4.53 -3.28 -0.88
C LEU A 27 -5.66 -4.30 -0.91
N ARG A 28 -6.77 -4.02 -0.24
CA ARG A 28 -7.92 -4.93 -0.22
C ARG A 28 -8.55 -5.11 -1.60
N LYS A 29 -8.34 -4.19 -2.51
CA LYS A 29 -8.79 -4.32 -3.90
C LYS A 29 -8.04 -5.43 -4.64
N TYR A 30 -6.86 -5.79 -4.17
CA TYR A 30 -6.00 -6.80 -4.80
C TYR A 30 -6.06 -8.14 -4.07
N GLY A 31 -6.50 -8.15 -2.82
CA GLY A 31 -6.58 -9.35 -2.01
C GLY A 31 -6.45 -9.00 -0.54
N ARG A 32 -6.27 -10.03 0.29
CA ARG A 32 -6.06 -9.80 1.71
C ARG A 32 -4.58 -9.49 1.97
N PRO A 33 -4.25 -8.31 2.51
CA PRO A 33 -2.85 -7.97 2.75
C PRO A 33 -2.26 -8.83 3.86
N LEU A 34 -1.11 -9.42 3.59
CA LEU A 34 -0.35 -10.18 4.57
C LEU A 34 0.71 -9.31 5.21
N ARG A 35 1.40 -8.52 4.39
CA ARG A 35 2.41 -7.57 4.85
C ARG A 35 2.63 -6.53 3.76
N TRP A 36 3.08 -5.35 4.17
CA TRP A 36 3.43 -4.30 3.24
C TRP A 36 4.48 -3.38 3.85
N ALA A 37 5.17 -2.66 2.98
CA ALA A 37 6.18 -1.69 3.40
C ALA A 37 6.24 -0.54 2.42
N ILE A 38 6.51 0.66 2.93
CA ILE A 38 6.77 1.83 2.10
C ILE A 38 8.22 1.76 1.66
N THR A 39 8.45 1.78 0.35
CA THR A 39 9.78 1.66 -0.22
C THR A 39 10.34 2.98 -0.71
N ALA A 40 9.48 3.96 -0.97
CA ALA A 40 9.92 5.28 -1.41
C ALA A 40 8.86 6.33 -1.08
N VAL A 41 9.32 7.54 -0.77
CA VAL A 41 8.45 8.69 -0.55
C VAL A 41 8.95 9.82 -1.44
N ASN A 42 8.05 10.38 -2.26
CA ASN A 42 8.35 11.55 -3.07
C ASN A 42 7.59 12.74 -2.50
N SER A 43 8.28 13.58 -1.75
CA SER A 43 7.66 14.73 -1.10
C SER A 43 7.31 15.86 -2.09
N GLU A 44 7.99 15.94 -3.20
CA GLU A 44 7.69 16.96 -4.22
C GLU A 44 6.36 16.69 -4.91
N ASN A 45 6.13 15.45 -5.30
CA ASN A 45 4.89 15.04 -5.96
C ASN A 45 3.85 14.55 -4.97
N LYS A 46 4.19 14.47 -3.69
CA LYS A 46 3.33 13.97 -2.62
C LYS A 46 2.79 12.58 -2.94
N LYS A 47 3.70 11.69 -3.30
CA LYS A 47 3.38 10.30 -3.61
C LYS A 47 4.20 9.36 -2.75
N VAL A 48 3.63 8.23 -2.45
CA VAL A 48 4.27 7.17 -1.69
C VAL A 48 4.21 5.90 -2.52
N VAL A 49 5.36 5.22 -2.62
CA VAL A 49 5.43 3.92 -3.28
C VAL A 49 5.50 2.85 -2.20
N LEU A 50 4.66 1.86 -2.30
CA LEU A 50 4.67 0.75 -1.37
C LEU A 50 4.68 -0.59 -2.10
N GLU A 51 5.21 -1.59 -1.44
CA GLU A 51 5.21 -2.95 -1.91
C GLU A 51 4.50 -3.81 -0.88
N ALA A 52 3.70 -4.75 -1.36
CA ALA A 52 2.89 -5.56 -0.48
C ALA A 52 2.77 -6.99 -0.99
N VAL A 53 2.50 -7.89 -0.06
CA VAL A 53 2.14 -9.27 -0.38
C VAL A 53 0.69 -9.44 0.03
N VAL A 54 -0.13 -9.86 -0.92
CA VAL A 54 -1.55 -10.13 -0.68
C VAL A 54 -1.86 -11.56 -1.04
N THR A 55 -2.93 -12.09 -0.46
CA THR A 55 -3.36 -13.45 -0.76
C THR A 55 -4.80 -13.43 -1.25
N ASN A 56 -5.06 -14.27 -2.24
CA ASN A 56 -6.40 -14.50 -2.77
C ASN A 56 -6.73 -15.98 -2.58
N ASP A 57 -7.83 -16.24 -1.92
CA ASP A 57 -8.30 -17.61 -1.69
C ASP A 57 -9.35 -18.01 -2.70
#